data_372b858f3c3d1a5fcb90c21ec1bf727f
#
_entry.id   372b858f3c3d1a5fcb90c21ec1bf727f
#
_cell.length_a   1.000
_cell.length_b   1.000
_cell.length_c   1.000
_cell.angle_alpha   90.00
_cell.angle_beta   90.00
_cell.angle_gamma   90.00
#
_symmetry.space_group_name_H-M   'P 1'
#
loop_
_entity.id
_entity.type
_entity.pdbx_description
1 polymer ?
#
loop_
_entity_poly.entity_id
_entity_poly.type
_entity_poly.pdbx_seq_one_letter_code
_entity_poly.pdbx_strand_id
1 'polypeptide(L)'
;MKKVLSLVLVLALTLGMCMSFASCKKDAKDHFVVGIIQLAPHPALDSATQGFKDALTAKLAAEGKTVEFKYENAQGDSNTCNTIVNSFVSLNVDLIMANATAALASAYNATSTIPILGTSITEYGVALGLDNFTGTVGGNVSGTSDLAPLTEQAQMMIDTLSLKSGSKIGLLYCSSEPNSQYQVDVVDEYLTSKGMICTHYKFSDSNDLGTITQKAASESDAIYVPTDNTVASNTEIINNICEPLKMPIFAGEQDTCKGCGYATLAISYYNIGQVTGEMAAEILLGTSDIDEMAIRYDSNPVKKYSKAACENLGIDIAALEAAGYTMIEGTDK
;
A
#
# COMPACT_ATOMS: atom_id res chain seq x y z
N MET A 1 -10.71 63.03 45.71
CA MET A 1 -9.78 62.97 44.57
C MET A 1 -8.89 61.67 44.62
N LYS A 2 -8.24 61.31 45.75
CA LYS A 2 -7.38 60.10 45.80
C LYS A 2 -8.10 58.77 45.57
N LYS A 3 -9.38 58.60 46.02
CA LYS A 3 -10.16 57.37 45.79
C LYS A 3 -10.65 57.19 44.34
N VAL A 4 -10.89 58.28 43.61
CA VAL A 4 -11.35 58.24 42.19
C VAL A 4 -10.11 57.90 41.33
N LEU A 5 -8.93 58.44 41.64
CA LEU A 5 -7.71 58.16 40.91
C LEU A 5 -7.26 56.68 41.06
N SER A 6 -7.47 56.07 42.26
CA SER A 6 -7.21 54.67 42.53
C SER A 6 -8.16 53.74 41.73
N LEU A 7 -9.44 54.11 41.57
CA LEU A 7 -10.43 53.33 40.82
C LEU A 7 -10.14 53.35 39.31
N VAL A 8 -9.72 54.49 38.78
CA VAL A 8 -9.35 54.62 37.35
C VAL A 8 -8.07 53.83 37.04
N LEU A 9 -7.10 53.81 37.98
CA LEU A 9 -5.87 53.05 37.82
C LEU A 9 -6.11 51.52 37.84
N VAL A 10 -7.03 51.03 38.68
CA VAL A 10 -7.41 49.61 38.72
C VAL A 10 -8.18 49.22 37.46
N LEU A 11 -9.07 50.09 36.97
CA LEU A 11 -9.83 49.84 35.75
C LEU A 11 -8.90 49.82 34.48
N ALA A 12 -7.88 50.70 34.46
CA ALA A 12 -6.88 50.69 33.37
C ALA A 12 -5.97 49.44 33.37
N LEU A 13 -5.61 48.94 34.57
CA LEU A 13 -4.85 47.71 34.72
C LEU A 13 -5.65 46.44 34.33
N THR A 14 -6.96 46.40 34.61
CA THR A 14 -7.82 45.29 34.21
C THR A 14 -8.12 45.30 32.73
N LEU A 15 -8.28 46.46 32.08
CA LEU A 15 -8.41 46.59 30.63
C LEU A 15 -7.10 46.22 29.90
N GLY A 16 -5.93 46.50 30.46
CA GLY A 16 -4.62 46.12 29.93
C GLY A 16 -4.36 44.60 29.97
N MET A 17 -4.89 43.88 30.96
CA MET A 17 -4.78 42.43 31.06
C MET A 17 -5.70 41.66 30.09
N CYS A 18 -6.80 42.25 29.63
CA CYS A 18 -7.69 41.62 28.65
C CYS A 18 -7.20 41.70 27.23
N MET A 19 -6.16 42.50 26.92
CA MET A 19 -5.59 42.57 25.57
C MET A 19 -4.36 41.68 25.37
N SER A 20 -3.92 40.94 26.39
CA SER A 20 -2.73 40.06 26.30
C SER A 20 -3.02 38.62 25.92
N PHE A 21 -4.29 38.26 25.64
CA PHE A 21 -4.67 37.03 25.00
C PHE A 21 -4.96 37.20 23.51
N ALA A 22 -4.18 38.06 22.84
CA ALA A 22 -3.95 37.86 21.41
C ALA A 22 -3.08 36.60 21.32
N SER A 23 -3.73 35.44 21.37
CA SER A 23 -3.13 34.17 20.93
C SER A 23 -2.43 34.47 19.62
N CYS A 24 -1.12 34.33 19.57
CA CYS A 24 -0.43 34.14 18.30
C CYS A 24 -1.05 32.89 17.66
N LYS A 25 -2.14 33.07 16.91
CA LYS A 25 -2.47 32.13 15.85
C LYS A 25 -1.23 32.17 14.97
N LYS A 26 -0.40 31.13 15.04
CA LYS A 26 0.56 30.81 13.99
C LYS A 26 -0.23 30.96 12.72
N ASP A 27 0.16 31.88 11.83
CA ASP A 27 -0.58 32.11 10.57
C ASP A 27 -0.78 30.72 9.94
N ALA A 28 -2.05 30.33 9.80
CA ALA A 28 -2.40 29.02 9.30
C ALA A 28 -1.88 28.94 7.87
N LYS A 29 -1.00 28.00 7.59
CA LYS A 29 -0.41 27.81 6.25
C LYS A 29 -1.55 27.54 5.26
N ASP A 30 -1.64 28.28 4.18
CA ASP A 30 -2.69 28.18 3.16
C ASP A 30 -2.26 27.37 1.95
N HIS A 31 -0.95 27.06 1.85
CA HIS A 31 -0.39 26.28 0.75
C HIS A 31 0.61 25.27 1.30
N PHE A 32 0.40 23.99 0.96
CA PHE A 32 1.26 22.87 1.38
C PHE A 32 2.04 22.31 0.20
N VAL A 33 3.23 21.78 0.48
CA VAL A 33 4.06 21.05 -0.49
C VAL A 33 4.21 19.61 0.01
N VAL A 34 3.75 18.64 -0.77
CA VAL A 34 3.79 17.23 -0.42
C VAL A 34 4.67 16.46 -1.39
N GLY A 35 5.70 15.79 -0.85
CA GLY A 35 6.53 14.85 -1.60
C GLY A 35 5.81 13.52 -1.77
N ILE A 36 5.76 13.01 -2.98
CA ILE A 36 5.21 11.68 -3.28
C ILE A 36 6.33 10.86 -3.90
N ILE A 37 6.75 9.81 -3.20
CA ILE A 37 7.66 8.82 -3.74
C ILE A 37 6.92 7.52 -4.00
N GLN A 38 6.95 7.07 -5.26
CA GLN A 38 6.41 5.78 -5.69
C GLN A 38 7.57 4.86 -6.10
N LEU A 39 7.56 3.60 -5.61
CA LEU A 39 8.65 2.65 -5.87
C LEU A 39 8.76 2.31 -7.37
N ALA A 40 7.66 1.93 -8.00
CA ALA A 40 7.66 1.41 -9.36
C ALA A 40 6.43 1.86 -10.16
N PRO A 41 6.50 1.91 -11.51
CA PRO A 41 5.36 2.21 -12.34
C PRO A 41 4.54 0.92 -12.58
N HIS A 42 3.42 0.77 -11.90
CA HIS A 42 2.41 -0.26 -12.19
C HIS A 42 1.02 0.17 -11.68
N PRO A 43 -0.07 -0.38 -12.25
CA PRO A 43 -1.43 0.14 -12.07
C PRO A 43 -1.89 0.26 -10.60
N ALA A 44 -1.53 -0.70 -9.73
CA ALA A 44 -1.93 -0.66 -8.33
C ALA A 44 -1.33 0.56 -7.61
N LEU A 45 0.00 0.79 -7.72
CA LEU A 45 0.63 1.97 -7.11
C LEU A 45 0.17 3.28 -7.75
N ASP A 46 -0.07 3.30 -9.07
CA ASP A 46 -0.60 4.48 -9.76
C ASP A 46 -1.99 4.84 -9.22
N SER A 47 -2.85 3.83 -9.00
CA SER A 47 -4.19 4.00 -8.42
C SER A 47 -4.12 4.54 -6.98
N ALA A 48 -3.23 4.03 -6.15
CA ALA A 48 -3.03 4.53 -4.78
C ALA A 48 -2.54 5.98 -4.77
N THR A 49 -1.57 6.31 -5.64
CA THR A 49 -1.09 7.70 -5.81
C THR A 49 -2.21 8.63 -6.27
N GLN A 50 -3.06 8.20 -7.20
CA GLN A 50 -4.17 9.01 -7.68
C GLN A 50 -5.22 9.23 -6.58
N GLY A 51 -5.63 8.16 -5.87
CA GLY A 51 -6.56 8.26 -4.76
C GLY A 51 -6.08 9.22 -3.66
N PHE A 52 -4.79 9.16 -3.33
CA PHE A 52 -4.16 10.09 -2.39
C PHE A 52 -4.27 11.56 -2.83
N LYS A 53 -3.90 11.85 -4.08
CA LYS A 53 -3.96 13.20 -4.63
C LYS A 53 -5.37 13.74 -4.64
N ASP A 54 -6.34 12.95 -5.07
CA ASP A 54 -7.74 13.34 -5.17
C ASP A 54 -8.32 13.68 -3.80
N ALA A 55 -8.14 12.79 -2.82
CA ALA A 55 -8.67 12.98 -1.48
C ALA A 55 -8.02 14.18 -0.76
N LEU A 56 -6.69 14.28 -0.79
CA LEU A 56 -5.98 15.39 -0.14
C LEU A 56 -6.36 16.73 -0.76
N THR A 57 -6.41 16.81 -2.10
CA THR A 57 -6.81 18.03 -2.80
C THR A 57 -8.24 18.46 -2.42
N ALA A 58 -9.19 17.52 -2.41
CA ALA A 58 -10.57 17.80 -2.06
C ALA A 58 -10.73 18.27 -0.60
N LYS A 59 -10.05 17.60 0.34
CA LYS A 59 -10.11 17.95 1.77
C LYS A 59 -9.50 19.34 2.04
N LEU A 60 -8.35 19.65 1.47
CA LEU A 60 -7.70 20.95 1.65
C LEU A 60 -8.51 22.07 0.96
N ALA A 61 -9.05 21.82 -0.22
CA ALA A 61 -9.88 22.79 -0.92
C ALA A 61 -11.17 23.17 -0.14
N ALA A 62 -11.76 22.21 0.59
CA ALA A 62 -12.91 22.47 1.46
C ALA A 62 -12.58 23.45 2.61
N GLU A 63 -11.31 23.53 3.01
CA GLU A 63 -10.80 24.47 4.02
C GLU A 63 -10.14 25.72 3.41
N GLY A 64 -10.34 25.95 2.09
CA GLY A 64 -9.78 27.10 1.37
C GLY A 64 -8.26 27.05 1.20
N LYS A 65 -7.66 25.86 1.31
CA LYS A 65 -6.22 25.63 1.23
C LYS A 65 -5.84 24.91 -0.06
N THR A 66 -4.55 24.95 -0.41
CA THR A 66 -4.01 24.35 -1.64
C THR A 66 -2.84 23.44 -1.36
N VAL A 67 -2.56 22.51 -2.29
CA VAL A 67 -1.41 21.61 -2.22
C VAL A 67 -0.68 21.56 -3.56
N GLU A 68 0.65 21.55 -3.49
CA GLU A 68 1.55 21.21 -4.58
C GLU A 68 2.14 19.83 -4.35
N PHE A 69 2.08 18.95 -5.36
CA PHE A 69 2.70 17.63 -5.30
C PHE A 69 4.03 17.60 -6.02
N LYS A 70 5.08 17.18 -5.31
CA LYS A 70 6.38 16.81 -5.88
C LYS A 70 6.39 15.30 -6.06
N TYR A 71 6.00 14.82 -7.24
CA TYR A 71 5.90 13.39 -7.55
C TYR A 71 7.16 12.90 -8.24
N GLU A 72 7.73 11.81 -7.71
CA GLU A 72 8.87 11.11 -8.29
C GLU A 72 8.66 9.59 -8.22
N ASN A 73 9.14 8.88 -9.26
CA ASN A 73 9.06 7.42 -9.34
C ASN A 73 10.47 6.82 -9.38
N ALA A 74 10.73 5.86 -8.51
CA ALA A 74 12.06 5.25 -8.34
C ALA A 74 12.36 4.13 -9.36
N GLN A 75 11.42 3.80 -10.24
CA GLN A 75 11.58 2.81 -11.32
C GLN A 75 12.01 1.41 -10.80
N GLY A 76 11.57 1.04 -9.60
CA GLY A 76 11.90 -0.24 -8.97
C GLY A 76 13.25 -0.26 -8.23
N ASP A 77 13.99 0.86 -8.19
CA ASP A 77 15.31 0.91 -7.55
C ASP A 77 15.28 1.55 -6.16
N SER A 78 15.61 0.78 -5.13
CA SER A 78 15.61 1.25 -3.73
C SER A 78 16.68 2.32 -3.46
N ASN A 79 17.79 2.37 -4.20
CA ASN A 79 18.78 3.42 -4.04
C ASN A 79 18.27 4.76 -4.61
N THR A 80 17.49 4.67 -5.70
CA THR A 80 16.79 5.81 -6.25
C THR A 80 15.75 6.34 -5.26
N CYS A 81 15.05 5.48 -4.49
CA CYS A 81 14.19 5.91 -3.39
C CYS A 81 14.92 6.80 -2.40
N ASN A 82 16.12 6.41 -1.95
CA ASN A 82 16.93 7.21 -1.03
C ASN A 82 17.27 8.59 -1.60
N THR A 83 17.60 8.65 -2.88
CA THR A 83 17.95 9.91 -3.57
C THR A 83 16.75 10.85 -3.63
N ILE A 84 15.59 10.34 -4.01
CA ILE A 84 14.32 11.11 -4.10
C ILE A 84 13.94 11.65 -2.73
N VAL A 85 13.92 10.80 -1.71
CA VAL A 85 13.53 11.20 -0.35
C VAL A 85 14.47 12.27 0.20
N ASN A 86 15.79 12.13 0.02
CA ASN A 86 16.74 13.16 0.44
C ASN A 86 16.51 14.51 -0.27
N SER A 87 16.01 14.49 -1.52
CA SER A 87 15.57 15.71 -2.20
C SER A 87 14.37 16.35 -1.49
N PHE A 88 13.34 15.55 -1.12
CA PHE A 88 12.18 16.05 -0.39
C PHE A 88 12.55 16.62 0.99
N VAL A 89 13.46 15.96 1.72
CA VAL A 89 13.99 16.46 2.99
C VAL A 89 14.71 17.81 2.78
N SER A 90 15.54 17.93 1.74
CA SER A 90 16.26 19.17 1.41
C SER A 90 15.30 20.31 1.01
N LEU A 91 14.18 19.98 0.35
CA LEU A 91 13.11 20.92 0.01
C LEU A 91 12.24 21.30 1.20
N ASN A 92 12.40 20.62 2.34
CA ASN A 92 11.60 20.78 3.54
C ASN A 92 10.09 20.71 3.24
N VAL A 93 9.65 19.65 2.53
CA VAL A 93 8.24 19.42 2.22
C VAL A 93 7.43 19.25 3.51
N ASP A 94 6.13 19.51 3.47
CA ASP A 94 5.26 19.47 4.65
C ASP A 94 4.86 18.05 5.07
N LEU A 95 4.90 17.11 4.13
CA LEU A 95 4.57 15.70 4.32
C LEU A 95 5.20 14.89 3.18
N ILE A 96 5.59 13.66 3.48
CA ILE A 96 6.03 12.67 2.48
C ILE A 96 4.97 11.56 2.42
N MET A 97 4.43 11.28 1.24
CA MET A 97 3.70 10.06 0.96
C MET A 97 4.64 9.05 0.31
N ALA A 98 4.80 7.90 0.97
CA ALA A 98 5.67 6.83 0.53
C ALA A 98 4.84 5.63 0.04
N ASN A 99 4.87 5.37 -1.26
CA ASN A 99 4.09 4.32 -1.91
C ASN A 99 4.94 3.09 -2.19
N ALA A 100 4.68 2.02 -1.47
CA ALA A 100 5.35 0.74 -1.34
C ALA A 100 6.46 0.68 -0.27
N THR A 101 6.77 -0.56 0.18
CA THR A 101 7.65 -0.88 1.30
C THR A 101 9.04 -0.23 1.22
N ALA A 102 9.72 -0.32 0.08
CA ALA A 102 11.06 0.25 -0.07
C ALA A 102 11.05 1.80 -0.04
N ALA A 103 9.99 2.42 -0.55
CA ALA A 103 9.80 3.87 -0.47
C ALA A 103 9.58 4.32 0.99
N LEU A 104 8.76 3.58 1.76
CA LEU A 104 8.54 3.84 3.17
C LEU A 104 9.82 3.69 3.99
N ALA A 105 10.57 2.61 3.80
CA ALA A 105 11.84 2.37 4.50
C ALA A 105 12.85 3.49 4.22
N SER A 106 12.94 3.95 2.96
CA SER A 106 13.80 5.07 2.58
C SER A 106 13.39 6.39 3.28
N ALA A 107 12.08 6.68 3.33
CA ALA A 107 11.56 7.88 3.98
C ALA A 107 11.80 7.84 5.51
N TYR A 108 11.52 6.71 6.14
CA TYR A 108 11.74 6.49 7.57
C TYR A 108 13.20 6.72 7.99
N ASN A 109 14.15 6.24 7.18
CA ASN A 109 15.57 6.40 7.46
C ASN A 109 16.09 7.83 7.20
N ALA A 110 15.42 8.63 6.38
CA ALA A 110 15.90 9.93 5.96
C ALA A 110 15.49 11.08 6.87
N THR A 111 14.37 10.97 7.58
CA THR A 111 13.85 12.04 8.43
C THR A 111 13.04 11.52 9.62
N SER A 112 13.23 12.18 10.77
CA SER A 112 12.41 11.94 11.97
C SER A 112 11.46 13.10 12.29
N THR A 113 11.36 14.10 11.41
CA THR A 113 10.62 15.34 11.68
C THR A 113 9.54 15.66 10.65
N ILE A 114 9.75 15.30 9.38
CA ILE A 114 8.72 15.46 8.34
C ILE A 114 7.73 14.29 8.50
N PRO A 115 6.42 14.56 8.60
CA PRO A 115 5.40 13.51 8.64
C PRO A 115 5.50 12.59 7.41
N ILE A 116 5.43 11.28 7.62
CA ILE A 116 5.50 10.25 6.58
C ILE A 116 4.22 9.41 6.64
N LEU A 117 3.50 9.35 5.53
CA LEU A 117 2.40 8.42 5.37
C LEU A 117 2.75 7.36 4.34
N GLY A 118 2.80 6.10 4.81
CA GLY A 118 2.90 4.95 3.92
C GLY A 118 1.55 4.65 3.25
N THR A 119 1.59 4.22 1.99
CA THR A 119 0.45 3.58 1.32
C THR A 119 0.95 2.38 0.53
N SER A 120 0.11 1.40 0.28
CA SER A 120 0.53 0.13 -0.34
C SER A 120 1.65 -0.56 0.46
N ILE A 121 1.50 -0.58 1.77
CA ILE A 121 2.42 -1.23 2.71
C ILE A 121 1.76 -2.47 3.26
N THR A 122 2.33 -3.63 3.01
CA THR A 122 1.74 -4.89 3.45
C THR A 122 1.77 -5.02 4.97
N GLU A 123 2.95 -4.86 5.59
CA GLU A 123 3.12 -4.99 7.03
C GLU A 123 4.21 -4.02 7.53
N TYR A 124 3.83 -3.10 8.42
CA TYR A 124 4.71 -2.01 8.88
C TYR A 124 5.85 -2.48 9.77
N GLY A 125 5.64 -3.52 10.60
CA GLY A 125 6.68 -4.11 11.43
C GLY A 125 7.82 -4.65 10.57
N VAL A 126 7.47 -5.40 9.51
CA VAL A 126 8.44 -5.94 8.55
C VAL A 126 9.09 -4.82 7.74
N ALA A 127 8.30 -3.85 7.26
CA ALA A 127 8.80 -2.76 6.44
C ALA A 127 9.84 -1.88 7.15
N LEU A 128 9.69 -1.70 8.46
CA LEU A 128 10.49 -0.79 9.28
C LEU A 128 11.38 -1.53 10.29
N GLY A 129 11.34 -2.86 10.34
CA GLY A 129 12.12 -3.67 11.29
C GLY A 129 11.69 -3.44 12.74
N LEU A 130 10.38 -3.28 13.00
CA LEU A 130 9.85 -3.02 14.33
C LEU A 130 9.46 -4.33 15.02
N ASP A 131 10.05 -4.58 16.18
CA ASP A 131 9.65 -5.70 17.03
C ASP A 131 8.28 -5.42 17.66
N ASN A 132 7.39 -6.43 17.67
CA ASN A 132 6.08 -6.37 18.32
C ASN A 132 5.17 -5.22 17.83
N PHE A 133 5.13 -4.97 16.53
CA PHE A 133 4.22 -3.98 15.95
C PHE A 133 2.75 -4.30 16.29
N THR A 134 2.01 -3.30 16.79
CA THR A 134 0.62 -3.46 17.28
C THR A 134 -0.39 -2.54 16.59
N GLY A 135 -0.06 -2.05 15.39
CA GLY A 135 -0.97 -1.23 14.58
C GLY A 135 -0.73 0.27 14.63
N THR A 136 0.21 0.76 15.46
CA THR A 136 0.68 2.15 15.46
C THR A 136 2.21 2.15 15.38
N VAL A 137 2.78 2.92 14.46
CA VAL A 137 4.24 3.07 14.35
C VAL A 137 4.76 4.06 15.38
N GLY A 138 4.08 5.20 15.52
CA GLY A 138 4.50 6.31 16.38
C GLY A 138 5.54 7.23 15.71
N GLY A 139 5.97 8.24 16.44
CA GLY A 139 6.90 9.25 15.92
C GLY A 139 6.32 10.02 14.74
N ASN A 140 7.02 10.04 13.63
CA ASN A 140 6.58 10.77 12.44
C ASN A 140 6.01 9.87 11.32
N VAL A 141 5.59 8.63 11.62
CA VAL A 141 5.13 7.67 10.61
C VAL A 141 3.76 7.09 10.94
N SER A 142 2.89 7.06 9.94
CA SER A 142 1.62 6.33 9.93
C SER A 142 1.26 5.95 8.48
N GLY A 143 0.01 5.59 8.20
CA GLY A 143 -0.48 5.35 6.84
C GLY A 143 -1.52 4.25 6.72
N THR A 144 -1.56 3.63 5.54
CA THR A 144 -2.51 2.55 5.23
C THR A 144 -1.78 1.26 4.85
N SER A 145 -2.43 0.12 5.12
CA SER A 145 -1.92 -1.20 4.74
C SER A 145 -2.73 -1.77 3.57
N ASP A 146 -2.03 -2.47 2.68
CA ASP A 146 -2.61 -3.27 1.59
C ASP A 146 -2.68 -4.76 1.92
N LEU A 147 -2.49 -5.13 3.18
CA LEU A 147 -2.53 -6.52 3.61
C LEU A 147 -3.91 -7.14 3.37
N ALA A 148 -4.00 -7.98 2.36
CA ALA A 148 -5.18 -8.80 2.11
C ALA A 148 -5.26 -9.99 3.08
N PRO A 149 -6.44 -10.63 3.26
CA PRO A 149 -6.58 -11.83 4.08
C PRO A 149 -5.86 -13.04 3.44
N LEU A 150 -4.57 -13.23 3.73
CA LEU A 150 -3.68 -14.20 3.08
C LEU A 150 -4.15 -15.64 3.21
N THR A 151 -4.64 -16.04 4.39
CA THR A 151 -5.16 -17.40 4.60
C THR A 151 -6.45 -17.66 3.83
N GLU A 152 -7.28 -16.61 3.61
CA GLU A 152 -8.45 -16.71 2.75
C GLU A 152 -8.04 -16.82 1.29
N GLN A 153 -7.05 -16.08 0.82
CA GLN A 153 -6.48 -16.21 -0.53
C GLN A 153 -6.00 -17.65 -0.77
N ALA A 154 -5.25 -18.21 0.18
CA ALA A 154 -4.78 -19.60 0.09
C ALA A 154 -5.93 -20.61 0.08
N GLN A 155 -6.96 -20.41 0.91
CA GLN A 155 -8.15 -21.28 0.90
C GLN A 155 -8.94 -21.16 -0.41
N MET A 156 -9.12 -19.95 -0.93
CA MET A 156 -9.77 -19.71 -2.23
C MET A 156 -9.05 -20.43 -3.37
N MET A 157 -7.71 -20.44 -3.38
CA MET A 157 -6.92 -21.19 -4.35
C MET A 157 -7.19 -22.72 -4.24
N ILE A 158 -7.24 -23.27 -3.02
CA ILE A 158 -7.57 -24.68 -2.80
C ILE A 158 -8.97 -25.01 -3.34
N ASP A 159 -9.96 -24.18 -3.03
CA ASP A 159 -11.36 -24.43 -3.36
C ASP A 159 -11.60 -24.32 -4.88
N THR A 160 -11.11 -23.25 -5.50
CA THR A 160 -11.34 -22.97 -6.93
C THR A 160 -10.63 -23.96 -7.86
N LEU A 161 -9.46 -24.45 -7.46
CA LEU A 161 -8.70 -25.46 -8.22
C LEU A 161 -8.96 -26.89 -7.73
N SER A 162 -9.80 -27.09 -6.70
CA SER A 162 -10.06 -28.40 -6.09
C SER A 162 -8.77 -29.15 -5.72
N LEU A 163 -7.78 -28.43 -5.17
CA LEU A 163 -6.49 -28.99 -4.78
C LEU A 163 -6.65 -30.07 -3.69
N LYS A 164 -5.79 -31.08 -3.72
CA LYS A 164 -5.80 -32.19 -2.79
C LYS A 164 -4.51 -32.21 -1.97
N SER A 165 -4.54 -32.90 -0.83
CA SER A 165 -3.31 -33.20 -0.09
C SER A 165 -2.27 -33.82 -1.01
N GLY A 166 -1.05 -33.28 -0.99
CA GLY A 166 0.06 -33.64 -1.89
C GLY A 166 0.14 -32.82 -3.17
N SER A 167 -0.83 -31.92 -3.48
CA SER A 167 -0.67 -30.96 -4.58
C SER A 167 0.52 -30.06 -4.35
N LYS A 168 1.28 -29.81 -5.43
CA LYS A 168 2.50 -29.00 -5.41
C LYS A 168 2.19 -27.57 -5.73
N ILE A 169 2.52 -26.66 -4.83
CA ILE A 169 2.27 -25.22 -4.99
C ILE A 169 3.59 -24.49 -5.11
N GLY A 170 3.76 -23.77 -6.22
CA GLY A 170 4.88 -22.85 -6.41
C GLY A 170 4.57 -21.50 -5.76
N LEU A 171 5.46 -21.03 -4.89
CA LEU A 171 5.40 -19.68 -4.31
C LEU A 171 6.42 -18.81 -5.05
N LEU A 172 5.95 -18.01 -6.01
CA LEU A 172 6.80 -17.22 -6.92
C LEU A 172 6.86 -15.76 -6.47
N TYR A 173 8.04 -15.28 -6.10
CA TYR A 173 8.19 -13.93 -5.55
C TYR A 173 9.60 -13.37 -5.63
N CYS A 174 9.72 -12.03 -5.51
CA CYS A 174 10.98 -11.31 -5.42
C CYS A 174 11.55 -11.37 -4.00
N SER A 175 12.73 -11.97 -3.83
CA SER A 175 13.38 -12.11 -2.53
C SER A 175 13.97 -10.83 -1.97
N SER A 176 14.10 -9.78 -2.79
CA SER A 176 14.51 -8.44 -2.34
C SER A 176 13.35 -7.58 -1.83
N GLU A 177 12.11 -8.10 -1.87
CA GLU A 177 10.92 -7.44 -1.34
C GLU A 177 10.46 -8.10 -0.03
N PRO A 178 10.67 -7.46 1.15
CA PRO A 178 10.26 -8.02 2.44
C PRO A 178 8.75 -8.26 2.56
N ASN A 179 7.92 -7.40 1.91
CA ASN A 179 6.48 -7.58 1.81
C ASN A 179 6.10 -8.90 1.14
N SER A 180 6.80 -9.29 0.07
CA SER A 180 6.55 -10.52 -0.66
C SER A 180 6.94 -11.74 0.17
N GLN A 181 8.12 -11.71 0.83
CA GLN A 181 8.56 -12.77 1.72
C GLN A 181 7.57 -13.00 2.86
N TYR A 182 7.11 -11.94 3.53
CA TYR A 182 6.12 -12.03 4.61
C TYR A 182 4.84 -12.75 4.17
N GLN A 183 4.30 -12.37 3.01
CA GLN A 183 3.06 -12.94 2.49
C GLN A 183 3.22 -14.43 2.16
N VAL A 184 4.29 -14.81 1.48
CA VAL A 184 4.50 -16.21 1.12
C VAL A 184 4.78 -17.09 2.32
N ASP A 185 5.41 -16.59 3.38
CA ASP A 185 5.62 -17.35 4.61
C ASP A 185 4.30 -17.69 5.29
N VAL A 186 3.35 -16.73 5.38
CA VAL A 186 2.00 -16.96 5.91
C VAL A 186 1.20 -17.93 5.04
N VAL A 187 1.27 -17.78 3.72
CA VAL A 187 0.57 -18.65 2.76
C VAL A 187 1.14 -20.07 2.78
N ASP A 188 2.46 -20.21 2.84
CA ASP A 188 3.13 -21.52 2.96
C ASP A 188 2.70 -22.27 4.22
N GLU A 189 2.75 -21.62 5.38
CA GLU A 189 2.29 -22.21 6.65
C GLU A 189 0.85 -22.71 6.53
N TYR A 190 -0.05 -21.89 5.97
CA TYR A 190 -1.45 -22.27 5.79
C TYR A 190 -1.60 -23.46 4.83
N LEU A 191 -1.03 -23.38 3.62
CA LEU A 191 -1.13 -24.43 2.61
C LEU A 191 -0.53 -25.76 3.07
N THR A 192 0.62 -25.70 3.73
CA THR A 192 1.30 -26.87 4.31
C THR A 192 0.45 -27.49 5.41
N SER A 193 -0.24 -26.70 6.24
CA SER A 193 -1.21 -27.19 7.25
C SER A 193 -2.40 -27.93 6.64
N LYS A 194 -2.73 -27.65 5.37
CA LYS A 194 -3.77 -28.32 4.59
C LYS A 194 -3.24 -29.54 3.79
N GLY A 195 -1.95 -29.86 3.95
CA GLY A 195 -1.32 -31.01 3.30
C GLY A 195 -0.78 -30.73 1.89
N MET A 196 -0.66 -29.49 1.47
CA MET A 196 0.00 -29.11 0.22
C MET A 196 1.52 -29.22 0.35
N ILE A 197 2.22 -29.34 -0.77
CA ILE A 197 3.68 -29.34 -0.85
C ILE A 197 4.09 -27.98 -1.48
N CYS A 198 4.57 -27.07 -0.67
CA CYS A 198 4.98 -25.74 -1.11
C CYS A 198 6.48 -25.73 -1.50
N THR A 199 6.80 -25.02 -2.58
CA THR A 199 8.17 -24.76 -3.02
C THR A 199 8.35 -23.29 -3.33
N HIS A 200 9.36 -22.67 -2.70
CA HIS A 200 9.69 -21.26 -2.92
C HIS A 200 10.51 -21.07 -4.18
N TYR A 201 9.98 -20.35 -5.15
CA TYR A 201 10.64 -19.93 -6.40
C TYR A 201 11.01 -18.47 -6.29
N LYS A 202 12.24 -18.21 -5.82
CA LYS A 202 12.77 -16.87 -5.53
C LYS A 202 13.57 -16.34 -6.71
N PHE A 203 13.27 -15.11 -7.12
CA PHE A 203 14.15 -14.33 -7.98
C PHE A 203 14.59 -13.06 -7.25
N SER A 204 15.67 -12.43 -7.64
CA SER A 204 16.18 -11.21 -6.99
C SER A 204 15.81 -9.92 -7.70
N ASP A 205 15.62 -10.01 -9.01
CA ASP A 205 15.20 -8.91 -9.89
C ASP A 205 14.53 -9.47 -11.16
N SER A 206 14.03 -8.57 -12.02
CA SER A 206 13.28 -8.96 -13.22
C SER A 206 14.08 -9.76 -14.26
N ASN A 207 15.41 -9.77 -14.21
CA ASN A 207 16.23 -10.51 -15.18
C ASN A 207 16.09 -12.03 -14.99
N ASP A 208 15.94 -12.49 -13.76
CA ASP A 208 15.80 -13.91 -13.44
C ASP A 208 14.34 -14.39 -13.48
N LEU A 209 13.37 -13.47 -13.48
CA LEU A 209 11.93 -13.77 -13.37
C LEU A 209 11.47 -14.83 -14.37
N GLY A 210 11.84 -14.69 -15.65
CA GLY A 210 11.40 -15.64 -16.68
C GLY A 210 11.93 -17.06 -16.44
N THR A 211 13.21 -17.19 -16.08
CA THR A 211 13.83 -18.50 -15.81
C THR A 211 13.22 -19.18 -14.60
N ILE A 212 13.00 -18.42 -13.54
CA ILE A 212 12.40 -18.93 -12.28
C ILE A 212 10.93 -19.28 -12.49
N THR A 213 10.18 -18.46 -13.24
CA THR A 213 8.78 -18.75 -13.61
C THR A 213 8.67 -20.05 -14.40
N GLN A 214 9.57 -20.28 -15.39
CA GLN A 214 9.55 -21.51 -16.18
C GLN A 214 9.83 -22.74 -15.31
N LYS A 215 10.73 -22.62 -14.34
CA LYS A 215 10.99 -23.69 -13.38
C LYS A 215 9.77 -23.95 -12.50
N ALA A 216 9.16 -22.90 -11.93
CA ALA A 216 7.94 -23.00 -11.12
C ALA A 216 6.81 -23.69 -11.88
N ALA A 217 6.57 -23.27 -13.14
CA ALA A 217 5.54 -23.85 -13.99
C ALA A 217 5.79 -25.32 -14.38
N SER A 218 7.04 -25.78 -14.40
CA SER A 218 7.35 -27.18 -14.72
C SER A 218 7.27 -28.14 -13.52
N GLU A 219 7.30 -27.62 -12.30
CA GLU A 219 7.42 -28.42 -11.09
C GLU A 219 6.17 -28.34 -10.17
N SER A 220 5.21 -27.44 -10.47
CA SER A 220 4.05 -27.15 -9.65
C SER A 220 2.72 -27.53 -10.35
N ASP A 221 1.67 -27.76 -9.56
CA ASP A 221 0.30 -27.93 -10.02
C ASP A 221 -0.46 -26.60 -10.08
N ALA A 222 -0.04 -25.63 -9.27
CA ALA A 222 -0.50 -24.24 -9.26
C ALA A 222 0.59 -23.31 -8.72
N ILE A 223 0.50 -22.02 -9.05
CA ILE A 223 1.41 -20.98 -8.55
C ILE A 223 0.62 -19.95 -7.74
N TYR A 224 1.14 -19.57 -6.57
CA TYR A 224 0.72 -18.40 -5.83
C TYR A 224 1.75 -17.28 -6.05
N VAL A 225 1.24 -16.10 -6.37
CA VAL A 225 2.05 -14.86 -6.51
C VAL A 225 1.51 -13.86 -5.49
N PRO A 226 2.32 -13.41 -4.51
CA PRO A 226 1.87 -12.40 -3.54
C PRO A 226 1.69 -11.02 -4.18
N THR A 227 1.33 -10.02 -3.40
CA THR A 227 1.50 -8.62 -3.76
C THR A 227 2.99 -8.30 -3.83
N ASP A 228 3.52 -8.22 -5.06
CA ASP A 228 4.95 -8.12 -5.39
C ASP A 228 5.14 -7.08 -6.48
N ASN A 229 5.89 -6.01 -6.19
CA ASN A 229 6.03 -4.87 -7.11
C ASN A 229 6.82 -5.23 -8.38
N THR A 230 7.81 -6.12 -8.24
CA THR A 230 8.59 -6.60 -9.40
C THR A 230 7.73 -7.46 -10.31
N VAL A 231 6.90 -8.35 -9.76
CA VAL A 231 5.92 -9.13 -10.53
C VAL A 231 4.89 -8.20 -11.18
N ALA A 232 4.28 -7.29 -10.43
CA ALA A 232 3.24 -6.39 -10.92
C ALA A 232 3.71 -5.52 -12.10
N SER A 233 4.99 -5.16 -12.11
CA SER A 233 5.61 -4.44 -13.23
C SER A 233 5.99 -5.33 -14.42
N ASN A 234 5.90 -6.67 -14.29
CA ASN A 234 6.39 -7.63 -15.29
C ASN A 234 5.45 -8.83 -15.53
N THR A 235 4.15 -8.66 -15.32
CA THR A 235 3.14 -9.73 -15.43
C THR A 235 3.14 -10.40 -16.81
N GLU A 236 3.48 -9.66 -17.87
CA GLU A 236 3.55 -10.19 -19.25
C GLU A 236 4.58 -11.31 -19.38
N ILE A 237 5.73 -11.22 -18.70
CA ILE A 237 6.76 -12.28 -18.71
C ILE A 237 6.17 -13.58 -18.15
N ILE A 238 5.46 -13.49 -17.04
CA ILE A 238 4.82 -14.63 -16.38
C ILE A 238 3.71 -15.22 -17.24
N ASN A 239 2.84 -14.35 -17.78
CA ASN A 239 1.72 -14.77 -18.62
C ASN A 239 2.19 -15.52 -19.87
N ASN A 240 3.19 -14.99 -20.57
CA ASN A 240 3.74 -15.61 -21.79
C ASN A 240 4.33 -17.01 -21.55
N ILE A 241 4.72 -17.32 -20.31
CA ILE A 241 5.22 -18.64 -19.91
C ILE A 241 4.08 -19.55 -19.44
N CYS A 242 3.20 -19.05 -18.60
CA CYS A 242 2.22 -19.86 -17.88
C CYS A 242 0.94 -20.12 -18.69
N GLU A 243 0.48 -19.16 -19.50
CA GLU A 243 -0.75 -19.28 -20.29
C GLU A 243 -0.71 -20.45 -21.29
N PRO A 244 0.37 -20.66 -22.11
CA PRO A 244 0.46 -21.80 -23.03
C PRO A 244 0.53 -23.15 -22.31
N LEU A 245 1.06 -23.17 -21.08
CA LEU A 245 1.17 -24.37 -20.24
C LEU A 245 -0.12 -24.67 -19.47
N LYS A 246 -1.10 -23.77 -19.55
CA LYS A 246 -2.32 -23.81 -18.70
C LYS A 246 -1.99 -23.91 -17.21
N MET A 247 -0.94 -23.21 -16.78
CA MET A 247 -0.53 -23.15 -15.37
C MET A 247 -1.42 -22.15 -14.61
N PRO A 248 -2.24 -22.61 -13.65
CA PRO A 248 -3.08 -21.70 -12.90
C PRO A 248 -2.27 -20.87 -11.91
N ILE A 249 -2.50 -19.54 -11.94
CA ILE A 249 -1.86 -18.58 -11.04
C ILE A 249 -2.94 -17.90 -10.20
N PHE A 250 -2.86 -18.03 -8.86
CA PHE A 250 -3.61 -17.22 -7.92
C PHE A 250 -2.76 -15.99 -7.54
N ALA A 251 -3.29 -14.79 -7.73
CA ALA A 251 -2.55 -13.55 -7.50
C ALA A 251 -2.99 -12.85 -6.20
N GLY A 252 -2.05 -12.21 -5.53
CA GLY A 252 -2.27 -11.46 -4.28
C GLY A 252 -3.05 -10.16 -4.46
N GLU A 253 -3.06 -9.59 -5.70
CA GLU A 253 -3.78 -8.36 -6.00
C GLU A 253 -4.39 -8.35 -7.41
N GLN A 254 -5.27 -7.37 -7.69
CA GLN A 254 -6.12 -7.35 -8.89
C GLN A 254 -5.36 -7.18 -10.18
N ASP A 255 -4.40 -6.27 -10.26
CA ASP A 255 -3.73 -5.93 -11.53
C ASP A 255 -2.73 -7.03 -11.92
N THR A 256 -2.07 -7.67 -10.96
CA THR A 256 -1.30 -8.91 -11.20
C THR A 256 -2.23 -10.03 -11.67
N CYS A 257 -3.41 -10.18 -11.05
CA CYS A 257 -4.42 -11.16 -11.52
C CYS A 257 -4.87 -10.85 -12.95
N LYS A 258 -5.13 -9.59 -13.28
CA LYS A 258 -5.48 -9.17 -14.64
C LYS A 258 -4.38 -9.51 -15.65
N GLY A 259 -3.11 -9.35 -15.23
CA GLY A 259 -1.95 -9.54 -16.10
C GLY A 259 -1.56 -11.01 -16.31
N CYS A 260 -1.69 -11.87 -15.29
CA CYS A 260 -1.23 -13.26 -15.38
C CYS A 260 -2.00 -14.28 -14.51
N GLY A 261 -2.95 -13.84 -13.67
CA GLY A 261 -3.67 -14.72 -12.75
C GLY A 261 -5.07 -15.08 -13.20
N TYR A 262 -5.66 -16.11 -12.61
CA TYR A 262 -7.07 -16.46 -12.84
C TYR A 262 -8.01 -15.88 -11.80
N ALA A 263 -7.57 -15.73 -10.54
CA ALA A 263 -8.38 -15.20 -9.45
C ALA A 263 -7.53 -14.50 -8.39
N THR A 264 -8.19 -13.66 -7.60
CA THR A 264 -7.61 -12.93 -6.46
C THR A 264 -8.69 -12.60 -5.43
N LEU A 265 -8.28 -12.36 -4.19
CA LEU A 265 -9.04 -11.61 -3.18
C LEU A 265 -8.36 -10.25 -3.02
N ALA A 266 -8.91 -9.23 -3.66
CA ALA A 266 -8.27 -7.94 -3.83
C ALA A 266 -8.84 -6.86 -2.91
N ILE A 267 -8.00 -5.94 -2.51
CA ILE A 267 -8.37 -4.64 -1.95
C ILE A 267 -8.36 -3.58 -3.05
N SER A 268 -8.94 -2.41 -2.77
CA SER A 268 -8.90 -1.28 -3.70
C SER A 268 -7.72 -0.36 -3.40
N TYR A 269 -6.71 -0.35 -4.27
CA TYR A 269 -5.56 0.56 -4.15
C TYR A 269 -5.97 2.03 -4.24
N TYR A 270 -6.96 2.37 -5.07
CA TYR A 270 -7.51 3.72 -5.09
C TYR A 270 -8.10 4.12 -3.74
N ASN A 271 -8.87 3.23 -3.10
CA ASN A 271 -9.49 3.52 -1.80
C ASN A 271 -8.44 3.67 -0.68
N ILE A 272 -7.42 2.79 -0.60
CA ILE A 272 -6.36 2.97 0.40
C ILE A 272 -5.58 4.27 0.16
N GLY A 273 -5.36 4.65 -1.10
CA GLY A 273 -4.82 5.95 -1.46
C GLY A 273 -5.71 7.10 -0.95
N GLN A 274 -7.03 7.03 -1.15
CA GLN A 274 -7.97 8.03 -0.64
C GLN A 274 -7.89 8.15 0.89
N VAL A 275 -7.88 7.01 1.62
CA VAL A 275 -7.75 7.02 3.08
C VAL A 275 -6.43 7.66 3.50
N THR A 276 -5.32 7.36 2.81
CA THR A 276 -4.03 8.01 3.07
C THR A 276 -4.07 9.52 2.83
N GLY A 277 -4.79 9.98 1.79
CA GLY A 277 -5.01 11.39 1.50
C GLY A 277 -5.86 12.11 2.56
N GLU A 278 -6.85 11.43 3.12
CA GLU A 278 -7.62 11.93 4.27
C GLU A 278 -6.75 12.06 5.51
N MET A 279 -5.91 11.04 5.82
CA MET A 279 -4.94 11.09 6.92
C MET A 279 -3.96 12.26 6.74
N ALA A 280 -3.49 12.50 5.52
CA ALA A 280 -2.61 13.64 5.21
C ALA A 280 -3.30 14.98 5.49
N ALA A 281 -4.58 15.12 5.12
CA ALA A 281 -5.33 16.32 5.43
C ALA A 281 -5.48 16.54 6.94
N GLU A 282 -5.79 15.48 7.71
CA GLU A 282 -5.88 15.55 9.17
C GLU A 282 -4.58 16.08 9.81
N ILE A 283 -3.41 15.61 9.32
CA ILE A 283 -2.09 16.04 9.79
C ILE A 283 -1.82 17.51 9.40
N LEU A 284 -2.00 17.84 8.11
CA LEU A 284 -1.66 19.18 7.59
C LEU A 284 -2.58 20.27 8.14
N LEU A 285 -3.82 19.93 8.48
CA LEU A 285 -4.78 20.83 9.13
C LEU A 285 -4.60 20.88 10.66
N GLY A 286 -3.76 20.02 11.23
CA GLY A 286 -3.50 19.96 12.67
C GLY A 286 -4.69 19.44 13.48
N THR A 287 -5.54 18.59 12.90
CA THR A 287 -6.68 17.96 13.54
C THR A 287 -6.36 16.60 14.16
N SER A 288 -5.25 15.98 13.75
CA SER A 288 -4.74 14.71 14.28
C SER A 288 -3.22 14.76 14.43
N ASP A 289 -2.70 14.04 15.44
CA ASP A 289 -1.27 13.86 15.66
C ASP A 289 -0.83 12.54 15.02
N ILE A 290 0.18 12.58 14.17
CA ILE A 290 0.70 11.40 13.47
C ILE A 290 1.28 10.36 14.44
N ASP A 291 1.84 10.79 15.58
CA ASP A 291 2.43 9.91 16.60
C ASP A 291 1.39 8.95 17.21
N GLU A 292 0.13 9.39 17.29
CA GLU A 292 -0.97 8.58 17.82
C GLU A 292 -1.80 7.90 16.72
N MET A 293 -1.51 8.18 15.46
CA MET A 293 -2.32 7.73 14.33
C MET A 293 -2.07 6.26 14.01
N ALA A 294 -3.08 5.41 14.22
CA ALA A 294 -3.00 4.00 13.86
C ALA A 294 -3.00 3.79 12.34
N ILE A 295 -2.35 2.70 11.91
CA ILE A 295 -2.44 2.22 10.52
C ILE A 295 -3.89 1.87 10.19
N ARG A 296 -4.37 2.33 9.01
CA ARG A 296 -5.73 2.04 8.53
C ARG A 296 -5.68 0.97 7.43
N TYR A 297 -6.74 0.19 7.32
CA TYR A 297 -6.87 -0.94 6.40
C TYR A 297 -8.09 -0.76 5.50
N ASP A 298 -8.06 -1.35 4.30
CA ASP A 298 -9.30 -1.56 3.54
C ASP A 298 -10.11 -2.69 4.20
N SER A 299 -11.33 -2.40 4.61
CA SER A 299 -12.20 -3.34 5.32
C SER A 299 -13.03 -4.24 4.38
N ASN A 300 -12.94 -4.06 3.06
CA ASN A 300 -13.85 -4.69 2.11
C ASN A 300 -13.09 -5.37 0.95
N PRO A 301 -12.33 -6.46 1.20
CA PRO A 301 -11.70 -7.21 0.12
C PRO A 301 -12.76 -7.84 -0.79
N VAL A 302 -12.51 -7.86 -2.09
CA VAL A 302 -13.44 -8.34 -3.12
C VAL A 302 -12.84 -9.50 -3.87
N LYS A 303 -13.62 -10.59 -4.03
CA LYS A 303 -13.25 -11.73 -4.86
C LYS A 303 -13.35 -11.36 -6.33
N LYS A 304 -12.25 -11.51 -7.06
CA LYS A 304 -12.16 -11.17 -8.48
C LYS A 304 -11.61 -12.33 -9.29
N TYR A 305 -11.99 -12.39 -10.58
CA TYR A 305 -11.44 -13.37 -11.52
C TYR A 305 -11.16 -12.76 -12.89
N SER A 306 -10.17 -13.33 -13.60
CA SER A 306 -9.89 -13.04 -15.00
C SER A 306 -10.65 -14.03 -15.90
N LYS A 307 -11.58 -13.51 -16.71
CA LYS A 307 -12.40 -14.35 -17.58
C LYS A 307 -11.54 -15.12 -18.58
N ALA A 308 -10.62 -14.44 -19.25
CA ALA A 308 -9.76 -15.08 -20.26
C ALA A 308 -8.90 -16.20 -19.64
N ALA A 309 -8.32 -15.99 -18.46
CA ALA A 309 -7.53 -17.01 -17.77
C ALA A 309 -8.41 -18.20 -17.33
N CYS A 310 -9.61 -17.95 -16.78
CA CYS A 310 -10.54 -19.01 -16.39
C CYS A 310 -10.98 -19.85 -17.59
N GLU A 311 -11.30 -19.25 -18.74
CA GLU A 311 -11.65 -19.93 -19.97
C GLU A 311 -10.49 -20.80 -20.49
N ASN A 312 -9.25 -20.27 -20.49
CA ASN A 312 -8.05 -21.02 -20.90
C ASN A 312 -7.81 -22.25 -20.00
N LEU A 313 -8.02 -22.10 -18.69
CA LEU A 313 -7.83 -23.14 -17.68
C LEU A 313 -9.01 -24.13 -17.60
N GLY A 314 -10.18 -23.79 -18.18
CA GLY A 314 -11.40 -24.57 -18.08
C GLY A 314 -12.05 -24.50 -16.69
N ILE A 315 -11.83 -23.38 -15.96
CA ILE A 315 -12.46 -23.12 -14.66
C ILE A 315 -13.93 -22.73 -14.88
N ASP A 316 -14.83 -23.29 -14.08
CA ASP A 316 -16.27 -22.98 -14.14
C ASP A 316 -16.55 -21.56 -13.61
N ILE A 317 -16.70 -20.61 -14.54
CA ILE A 317 -17.00 -19.22 -14.24
C ILE A 317 -18.33 -19.07 -13.50
N ALA A 318 -19.36 -19.87 -13.88
CA ALA A 318 -20.67 -19.80 -13.22
C ALA A 318 -20.56 -20.20 -11.73
N ALA A 319 -19.72 -21.19 -11.42
CA ALA A 319 -19.42 -21.57 -10.04
C ALA A 319 -18.69 -20.47 -9.27
N LEU A 320 -17.73 -19.76 -9.92
CA LEU A 320 -17.05 -18.61 -9.31
C LEU A 320 -18.03 -17.47 -9.00
N GLU A 321 -18.88 -17.10 -9.95
CA GLU A 321 -19.89 -16.04 -9.77
C GLU A 321 -20.90 -16.41 -8.66
N ALA A 322 -21.33 -17.67 -8.62
CA ALA A 322 -22.18 -18.16 -7.53
C ALA A 322 -21.49 -18.14 -6.15
N ALA A 323 -20.15 -18.22 -6.11
CA ALA A 323 -19.32 -18.06 -4.92
C ALA A 323 -18.97 -16.59 -4.59
N GLY A 324 -19.53 -15.63 -5.34
CA GLY A 324 -19.40 -14.21 -5.10
C GLY A 324 -18.19 -13.56 -5.77
N TYR A 325 -17.55 -14.22 -6.75
CA TYR A 325 -16.52 -13.59 -7.55
C TYR A 325 -17.12 -12.66 -8.60
N THR A 326 -16.43 -11.57 -8.86
CA THR A 326 -16.76 -10.62 -9.92
C THR A 326 -15.64 -10.55 -10.94
N MET A 327 -16.00 -10.40 -12.22
CA MET A 327 -15.04 -10.31 -13.32
C MET A 327 -14.20 -9.03 -13.20
N ILE A 328 -12.89 -9.13 -13.49
CA ILE A 328 -12.01 -7.98 -13.68
C ILE A 328 -12.28 -7.41 -15.07
N GLU A 329 -12.59 -6.11 -15.16
CA GLU A 329 -12.85 -5.43 -16.43
C GLU A 329 -11.65 -5.52 -17.38
N GLY A 330 -11.93 -5.76 -18.67
CA GLY A 330 -10.91 -5.88 -19.72
C GLY A 330 -10.20 -7.25 -19.77
N THR A 331 -10.76 -8.29 -19.13
CA THR A 331 -10.32 -9.69 -19.25
C THR A 331 -11.30 -10.57 -20.03
N ASP A 332 -12.21 -9.96 -20.75
CA ASP A 332 -13.28 -10.60 -21.52
C ASP A 332 -12.93 -10.83 -23.02
N LYS A 333 -11.62 -10.92 -23.32
CA LYS A 333 -11.12 -11.09 -24.71
C LYS A 333 -11.24 -12.50 -25.19
#